data_cc64dd4fcb3cfcc799e56fcddc7f04d3
#
_entry.id   cc64dd4fcb3cfcc799e56fcddc7f04d3
#
_cell.length_a   1.000
_cell.length_b   1.000
_cell.length_c   1.000
_cell.angle_alpha   90.00
_cell.angle_beta   90.00
_cell.angle_gamma   90.00
#
_symmetry.space_group_name_H-M   'P 1'
#
loop_
_entity.id
_entity.type
_entity.pdbx_description
1 polymer ?
#
loop_
_entity_poly.entity_id
_entity_poly.type
_entity_poly.pdbx_seq_one_letter_code
_entity_poly.pdbx_strand_id
1 'polypeptide(L)'
;MDAITQARAADLPAILTSYGVKLKKTGQAYLACCIFHDDKNPSMSVYEQGVWRCHCHSCGANEDSIGVIQQLDGCDFKTAVNRLTANGFERQLDRIVPEKQVKAAKWKHVKPPPGSKPDMELKDLGKPSRVWCYRDLDGEPLGYVARYETAEGKTIRPWTYGSMSANIKPKWESKQFSYPRPLYGMERLAQFPPDTQVILHEGEKAADAAQDFLYMFPNLTWPGGSNSVKLADWRVLKGRNVVLWPDNDPAGQKAMMDVGGYLLGVDSE
;
A
#
# COMPACT_ATOMS: atom_id res chain seq x y z
N MET A 1 -11.21 7.15 31.29
CA MET A 1 -12.29 7.01 30.28
C MET A 1 -12.33 5.52 29.96
N ASP A 2 -13.49 4.88 29.99
CA ASP A 2 -13.57 3.47 29.65
C ASP A 2 -13.37 3.26 28.14
N ALA A 3 -13.00 2.03 27.75
CA ALA A 3 -12.68 1.69 26.36
C ALA A 3 -13.84 1.95 25.38
N ILE A 4 -15.09 1.79 25.81
CA ILE A 4 -16.26 2.01 24.97
C ILE A 4 -16.44 3.51 24.70
N THR A 5 -16.29 4.35 25.72
CA THR A 5 -16.37 5.80 25.59
C THR A 5 -15.25 6.33 24.69
N GLN A 6 -14.04 5.81 24.82
CA GLN A 6 -12.92 6.14 23.96
C GLN A 6 -13.18 5.72 22.50
N ALA A 7 -13.69 4.51 22.28
CA ALA A 7 -14.04 4.01 20.95
C ALA A 7 -15.11 4.86 20.25
N ARG A 8 -16.12 5.33 21.00
CA ARG A 8 -17.18 6.21 20.45
C ARG A 8 -16.68 7.61 20.11
N ALA A 9 -15.65 8.10 20.80
CA ALA A 9 -15.04 9.39 20.53
C ALA A 9 -14.08 9.38 19.33
N ALA A 10 -13.83 8.23 18.73
CA ALA A 10 -12.93 8.11 17.57
C ALA A 10 -13.43 8.96 16.38
N ASP A 11 -12.48 9.55 15.63
CA ASP A 11 -12.74 10.42 14.47
C ASP A 11 -13.39 9.65 13.32
N LEU A 12 -14.71 9.65 13.27
CA LEU A 12 -15.47 8.92 12.25
C LEU A 12 -15.22 9.42 10.82
N PRO A 13 -15.08 10.71 10.52
CA PRO A 13 -14.63 11.18 9.22
C PRO A 13 -13.28 10.60 8.80
N ALA A 14 -12.29 10.59 9.67
CA ALA A 14 -10.98 9.99 9.38
C ALA A 14 -11.11 8.48 9.14
N ILE A 15 -11.88 7.76 9.95
CA ILE A 15 -12.17 6.33 9.77
C ILE A 15 -12.78 6.08 8.40
N LEU A 16 -13.88 6.73 8.05
CA LEU A 16 -14.58 6.54 6.77
C LEU A 16 -13.67 6.85 5.58
N THR A 17 -12.88 7.90 5.68
CA THR A 17 -11.90 8.28 4.64
C THR A 17 -10.85 7.19 4.46
N SER A 18 -10.36 6.58 5.55
CA SER A 18 -9.39 5.48 5.49
C SER A 18 -9.94 4.23 4.79
N TYR A 19 -11.26 4.01 4.85
CA TYR A 19 -11.95 2.95 4.09
C TYR A 19 -12.32 3.35 2.66
N GLY A 20 -11.87 4.52 2.20
CA GLY A 20 -12.11 4.99 0.83
C GLY A 20 -13.47 5.62 0.61
N VAL A 21 -14.24 5.90 1.67
CA VAL A 21 -15.50 6.61 1.57
C VAL A 21 -15.25 8.08 1.27
N LYS A 22 -15.80 8.55 0.16
CA LYS A 22 -15.65 9.96 -0.26
C LYS A 22 -16.60 10.84 0.58
N LEU A 23 -16.03 11.68 1.42
CA LEU A 23 -16.76 12.65 2.22
C LEU A 23 -16.79 14.03 1.55
N LYS A 24 -17.99 14.58 1.37
CA LYS A 24 -18.18 15.96 0.91
C LYS A 24 -18.62 16.82 2.10
N LYS A 25 -17.79 17.80 2.49
CA LYS A 25 -18.12 18.71 3.60
C LYS A 25 -19.34 19.56 3.26
N THR A 26 -20.30 19.64 4.18
CA THR A 26 -21.54 20.43 4.05
C THR A 26 -21.82 21.10 5.39
N GLY A 27 -21.39 22.34 5.53
CA GLY A 27 -21.44 23.06 6.82
C GLY A 27 -20.55 22.39 7.88
N GLN A 28 -21.14 21.99 9.00
CA GLN A 28 -20.45 21.30 10.10
C GLN A 28 -20.54 19.76 9.97
N ALA A 29 -21.15 19.25 8.92
CA ALA A 29 -21.30 17.82 8.65
C ALA A 29 -20.61 17.41 7.35
N TYR A 30 -20.58 16.11 7.08
CA TYR A 30 -20.17 15.54 5.80
C TYR A 30 -21.31 14.74 5.19
N LEU A 31 -21.35 14.69 3.87
CA LEU A 31 -22.28 13.89 3.09
C LEU A 31 -21.50 12.82 2.32
N ALA A 32 -21.98 11.58 2.31
CA ALA A 32 -21.36 10.44 1.66
C ALA A 32 -22.40 9.46 1.10
N CYS A 33 -21.96 8.58 0.19
CA CYS A 33 -22.73 7.37 -0.10
C CYS A 33 -22.75 6.46 1.12
N CYS A 34 -23.88 5.81 1.35
CA CYS A 34 -24.10 4.96 2.51
C CYS A 34 -23.24 3.70 2.44
N ILE A 35 -22.72 3.25 3.58
CA ILE A 35 -21.94 2.03 3.71
C ILE A 35 -22.79 0.82 4.11
N PHE A 36 -24.05 1.05 4.47
CA PHE A 36 -24.99 0.02 4.98
C PHE A 36 -25.88 -0.57 3.89
N HIS A 37 -25.92 0.03 2.67
CA HIS A 37 -26.63 -0.48 1.51
C HIS A 37 -25.93 -0.05 0.22
N ASP A 38 -26.29 -0.64 -0.92
CA ASP A 38 -25.79 -0.20 -2.23
C ASP A 38 -26.35 1.19 -2.56
N ASP A 39 -25.46 2.20 -2.53
CA ASP A 39 -25.82 3.62 -2.67
C ASP A 39 -24.99 4.27 -3.78
N LYS A 40 -25.69 4.82 -4.77
CA LYS A 40 -25.08 5.52 -5.91
C LYS A 40 -25.09 7.04 -5.75
N ASN A 41 -25.95 7.55 -4.84
CA ASN A 41 -26.10 8.97 -4.57
C ASN A 41 -25.90 9.23 -3.07
N PRO A 42 -25.11 10.26 -2.68
CA PRO A 42 -24.85 10.53 -1.28
C PRO A 42 -26.14 10.70 -0.46
N SER A 43 -26.42 9.75 0.44
CA SER A 43 -27.61 9.73 1.30
C SER A 43 -27.27 9.63 2.79
N MET A 44 -25.99 9.50 3.14
CA MET A 44 -25.53 9.38 4.53
C MET A 44 -24.88 10.68 5.00
N SER A 45 -25.40 11.25 6.07
CA SER A 45 -24.82 12.38 6.79
C SER A 45 -23.91 11.88 7.90
N VAL A 46 -22.72 12.48 8.04
CA VAL A 46 -21.75 12.24 9.12
C VAL A 46 -21.56 13.52 9.88
N TYR A 47 -21.84 13.52 11.17
CA TYR A 47 -21.86 14.72 12.01
C TYR A 47 -21.43 14.41 13.45
N GLU A 48 -21.05 15.45 14.16
CA GLU A 48 -20.66 15.38 15.57
C GLU A 48 -21.83 15.88 16.46
N GLN A 49 -22.22 15.04 17.41
CA GLN A 49 -23.22 15.39 18.44
C GLN A 49 -22.77 14.82 19.78
N GLY A 50 -21.76 15.47 20.38
CA GLY A 50 -21.06 14.94 21.56
C GLY A 50 -20.08 13.80 21.20
N VAL A 51 -20.50 12.89 20.32
CA VAL A 51 -19.66 11.90 19.63
C VAL A 51 -19.98 11.93 18.15
N TRP A 52 -19.10 11.39 17.34
CA TRP A 52 -19.32 11.25 15.90
C TRP A 52 -20.41 10.20 15.61
N ARG A 53 -21.31 10.52 14.71
CA ARG A 53 -22.38 9.65 14.24
C ARG A 53 -22.55 9.74 12.72
N CYS A 54 -23.08 8.67 12.12
CA CYS A 54 -23.60 8.71 10.77
C CYS A 54 -25.09 8.35 10.75
N HIS A 55 -25.85 9.02 9.89
CA HIS A 55 -27.26 8.74 9.65
C HIS A 55 -27.54 8.67 8.15
N CYS A 56 -28.10 7.57 7.68
CA CYS A 56 -28.53 7.42 6.31
C CYS A 56 -30.02 7.75 6.16
N HIS A 57 -30.33 8.74 5.33
CA HIS A 57 -31.71 9.17 5.08
C HIS A 57 -32.50 8.18 4.20
N SER A 58 -31.82 7.24 3.50
CA SER A 58 -32.46 6.25 2.63
C SER A 58 -32.79 4.95 3.35
N CYS A 59 -31.84 4.36 4.09
CA CYS A 59 -32.05 3.08 4.79
C CYS A 59 -32.30 3.21 6.29
N GLY A 60 -32.20 4.43 6.85
CA GLY A 60 -32.44 4.68 8.28
C GLY A 60 -31.30 4.25 9.22
N ALA A 61 -30.17 3.73 8.69
CA ALA A 61 -29.02 3.38 9.52
C ALA A 61 -28.54 4.61 10.31
N ASN A 62 -28.27 4.42 11.61
CA ASN A 62 -27.87 5.48 12.53
C ASN A 62 -26.86 4.90 13.53
N GLU A 63 -25.56 5.05 13.23
CA GLU A 63 -24.49 4.38 13.94
C GLU A 63 -23.43 5.36 14.44
N ASP A 64 -22.72 4.96 15.49
CA ASP A 64 -21.51 5.60 15.98
C ASP A 64 -20.24 4.96 15.32
N SER A 65 -19.07 5.37 15.75
CA SER A 65 -17.79 4.84 15.21
C SER A 65 -17.67 3.33 15.41
N ILE A 66 -18.27 2.75 16.46
CA ILE A 66 -18.23 1.30 16.71
C ILE A 66 -19.11 0.56 15.70
N GLY A 67 -20.35 0.99 15.50
CA GLY A 67 -21.27 0.39 14.53
C GLY A 67 -20.77 0.48 13.10
N VAL A 68 -20.12 1.59 12.76
CA VAL A 68 -19.46 1.77 11.46
C VAL A 68 -18.32 0.75 11.26
N ILE A 69 -17.46 0.53 12.26
CA ILE A 69 -16.39 -0.48 12.19
C ILE A 69 -16.98 -1.89 12.10
N GLN A 70 -18.04 -2.21 12.87
CA GLN A 70 -18.70 -3.49 12.74
C GLN A 70 -19.19 -3.76 11.30
N GLN A 71 -19.78 -2.74 10.66
CA GLN A 71 -20.27 -2.85 9.28
C GLN A 71 -19.12 -2.98 8.26
N LEU A 72 -18.10 -2.16 8.38
CA LEU A 72 -16.99 -2.13 7.42
C LEU A 72 -16.12 -3.39 7.50
N ASP A 73 -15.97 -3.96 8.69
CA ASP A 73 -15.08 -5.08 8.97
C ASP A 73 -15.79 -6.42 9.12
N GLY A 74 -17.11 -6.42 9.22
CA GLY A 74 -17.89 -7.63 9.51
C GLY A 74 -17.52 -8.26 10.86
N CYS A 75 -17.17 -7.44 11.87
CA CYS A 75 -16.68 -7.91 13.17
C CYS A 75 -17.71 -7.71 14.31
N ASP A 76 -17.49 -8.37 15.44
CA ASP A 76 -18.31 -8.20 16.63
C ASP A 76 -17.99 -6.89 17.38
N PHE A 77 -18.86 -6.51 18.33
CA PHE A 77 -18.73 -5.28 19.12
C PHE A 77 -17.38 -5.21 19.88
N LYS A 78 -16.98 -6.31 20.52
CA LYS A 78 -15.73 -6.35 21.30
C LYS A 78 -14.51 -6.11 20.41
N THR A 79 -14.50 -6.72 19.24
CA THR A 79 -13.46 -6.53 18.22
C THR A 79 -13.46 -5.10 17.70
N ALA A 80 -14.63 -4.50 17.43
CA ALA A 80 -14.73 -3.12 16.99
C ALA A 80 -14.22 -2.13 18.05
N VAL A 81 -14.59 -2.32 19.32
CA VAL A 81 -14.06 -1.50 20.44
C VAL A 81 -12.55 -1.63 20.55
N ASN A 82 -12.02 -2.85 20.55
CA ASN A 82 -10.57 -3.07 20.61
C ASN A 82 -9.83 -2.39 19.44
N ARG A 83 -10.43 -2.39 18.26
CA ARG A 83 -9.88 -1.74 17.07
C ARG A 83 -9.82 -0.21 17.17
N LEU A 84 -10.76 0.39 17.86
CA LEU A 84 -10.85 1.83 18.04
C LEU A 84 -10.05 2.34 19.25
N THR A 85 -9.70 1.46 20.20
CA THR A 85 -9.03 1.84 21.46
C THR A 85 -7.62 1.32 21.62
N ALA A 86 -7.32 0.12 21.11
CA ALA A 86 -5.97 -0.42 21.08
C ALA A 86 -5.27 0.12 19.85
N ASN A 87 -4.56 1.23 20.00
CA ASN A 87 -3.77 1.87 18.94
C ASN A 87 -4.50 1.87 17.58
N GLY A 88 -5.45 2.76 17.44
CA GLY A 88 -6.37 2.83 16.29
C GLY A 88 -5.72 3.00 14.92
N PHE A 89 -4.40 2.98 14.86
CA PHE A 89 -3.59 3.12 13.64
C PHE A 89 -2.96 1.81 13.15
N GLU A 90 -2.73 0.83 14.02
CA GLU A 90 -2.03 -0.43 13.66
C GLU A 90 -2.67 -1.22 12.51
N ARG A 91 -3.95 -0.98 12.21
CA ARG A 91 -4.72 -1.75 11.22
C ARG A 91 -5.08 -0.99 9.95
N GLN A 92 -4.65 0.25 9.84
CA GLN A 92 -4.84 1.01 8.60
C GLN A 92 -3.95 0.47 7.46
N LEU A 93 -2.80 -0.10 7.75
CA LEU A 93 -1.91 -0.67 6.72
C LEU A 93 -2.49 -1.94 6.10
N ASP A 94 -3.13 -2.81 6.89
CA ASP A 94 -3.82 -3.99 6.36
C ASP A 94 -5.12 -3.64 5.62
N ARG A 95 -5.61 -2.38 5.73
CA ARG A 95 -6.92 -1.93 5.24
C ARG A 95 -6.90 -0.86 4.18
N ILE A 96 -5.78 -0.23 3.92
CA ILE A 96 -5.67 0.83 2.88
C ILE A 96 -5.96 0.28 1.48
N VAL A 97 -5.88 -1.03 1.30
CA VAL A 97 -6.46 -1.71 0.14
C VAL A 97 -7.38 -2.81 0.65
N PRO A 98 -8.73 -2.62 0.68
CA PRO A 98 -9.63 -3.73 0.93
C PRO A 98 -9.32 -4.81 -0.10
N GLU A 99 -9.13 -6.04 0.37
CA GLU A 99 -8.87 -7.23 -0.45
C GLU A 99 -9.89 -7.39 -1.62
N LYS A 100 -11.06 -6.76 -1.50
CA LYS A 100 -12.13 -6.71 -2.51
C LYS A 100 -11.92 -5.67 -3.62
N GLN A 101 -11.02 -4.68 -3.49
CA GLN A 101 -10.75 -3.72 -4.59
C GLN A 101 -9.51 -4.07 -5.40
N VAL A 102 -8.61 -4.86 -4.86
CA VAL A 102 -7.73 -5.66 -5.71
C VAL A 102 -8.61 -6.77 -6.25
N LYS A 103 -9.20 -6.62 -7.44
CA LYS A 103 -9.77 -7.74 -8.21
C LYS A 103 -8.82 -8.89 -7.99
N ALA A 104 -9.25 -9.94 -7.29
CA ALA A 104 -8.40 -11.03 -6.84
C ALA A 104 -7.47 -11.38 -7.99
N ALA A 105 -6.20 -11.00 -7.85
CA ALA A 105 -5.27 -11.20 -8.91
C ALA A 105 -5.26 -12.70 -9.12
N LYS A 106 -5.79 -13.17 -10.24
CA LYS A 106 -5.79 -14.60 -10.58
C LYS A 106 -4.38 -15.16 -10.52
N TRP A 107 -3.40 -14.26 -10.69
CA TRP A 107 -1.98 -14.55 -10.61
C TRP A 107 -1.50 -14.59 -9.16
N LYS A 108 -0.99 -15.75 -8.72
CA LYS A 108 -0.32 -15.93 -7.43
C LYS A 108 1.19 -15.99 -7.66
N HIS A 109 1.87 -14.97 -7.22
CA HIS A 109 3.32 -14.91 -7.17
C HIS A 109 3.83 -15.86 -6.08
N VAL A 110 4.86 -16.64 -6.41
CA VAL A 110 5.58 -17.52 -5.48
C VAL A 110 7.08 -17.33 -5.67
N LYS A 111 7.88 -17.70 -4.67
CA LYS A 111 9.34 -17.61 -4.74
C LYS A 111 9.84 -18.48 -5.90
N PRO A 112 10.65 -17.93 -6.82
CA PRO A 112 11.18 -18.72 -7.94
C PRO A 112 12.18 -19.78 -7.48
N PRO A 113 12.35 -20.87 -8.22
CA PRO A 113 13.41 -21.82 -7.95
C PRO A 113 14.80 -21.19 -8.02
N PRO A 114 15.77 -21.63 -7.20
CA PRO A 114 17.13 -21.12 -7.23
C PRO A 114 17.73 -21.15 -8.64
N GLY A 115 18.37 -20.05 -9.07
CA GLY A 115 18.98 -19.92 -10.38
C GLY A 115 18.00 -19.75 -11.56
N SER A 116 16.69 -19.82 -11.31
CA SER A 116 15.66 -19.61 -12.35
C SER A 116 15.56 -18.13 -12.73
N LYS A 117 15.55 -17.86 -14.04
CA LYS A 117 15.38 -16.50 -14.59
C LYS A 117 14.35 -16.52 -15.73
N PRO A 118 13.57 -15.45 -15.91
CA PRO A 118 12.69 -15.32 -17.07
C PRO A 118 13.49 -15.05 -18.36
N ASP A 119 12.97 -15.52 -19.48
CA ASP A 119 13.28 -14.93 -20.77
C ASP A 119 12.45 -13.65 -20.92
N MET A 120 13.13 -12.51 -20.96
CA MET A 120 12.50 -11.19 -20.98
C MET A 120 12.46 -10.59 -22.39
N GLU A 121 12.81 -11.32 -23.44
CA GLU A 121 12.66 -10.86 -24.81
C GLU A 121 11.18 -10.90 -25.21
N LEU A 122 10.64 -9.76 -25.61
CA LEU A 122 9.24 -9.63 -26.03
C LEU A 122 9.18 -9.35 -27.53
N LYS A 123 8.23 -9.97 -28.24
CA LYS A 123 8.09 -9.85 -29.69
C LYS A 123 7.87 -8.40 -30.16
N ASP A 124 7.18 -7.64 -29.36
CA ASP A 124 6.79 -6.24 -29.64
C ASP A 124 7.77 -5.22 -29.07
N LEU A 125 8.60 -5.57 -28.10
CA LEU A 125 9.50 -4.67 -27.40
C LEU A 125 10.99 -5.07 -27.51
N GLY A 126 11.29 -6.26 -28.03
CA GLY A 126 12.65 -6.80 -28.10
C GLY A 126 13.22 -7.12 -26.74
N LYS A 127 14.55 -6.97 -26.60
CA LYS A 127 15.28 -7.17 -25.35
C LYS A 127 15.18 -5.95 -24.45
N PRO A 128 15.12 -6.14 -23.12
CA PRO A 128 15.11 -5.02 -22.19
C PRO A 128 16.44 -4.26 -22.22
N SER A 129 16.38 -2.94 -22.16
CA SER A 129 17.55 -2.07 -22.04
C SER A 129 18.15 -2.10 -20.62
N ARG A 130 17.36 -2.40 -19.62
CA ARG A 130 17.78 -2.55 -18.22
C ARG A 130 16.86 -3.52 -17.47
N VAL A 131 17.44 -4.26 -16.51
CA VAL A 131 16.72 -5.21 -15.66
C VAL A 131 17.15 -5.00 -14.22
N TRP A 132 16.19 -4.92 -13.31
CA TRP A 132 16.37 -4.85 -11.87
C TRP A 132 15.84 -6.12 -11.21
N CYS A 133 16.66 -6.77 -10.39
CA CYS A 133 16.28 -7.94 -9.62
C CYS A 133 15.78 -7.51 -8.24
N TYR A 134 14.54 -7.81 -7.93
CA TYR A 134 13.99 -7.65 -6.59
C TYR A 134 14.36 -8.86 -5.75
N ARG A 135 14.93 -8.63 -4.58
CA ARG A 135 15.41 -9.68 -3.67
C ARG A 135 14.76 -9.56 -2.31
N ASP A 136 14.63 -10.67 -1.60
CA ASP A 136 14.27 -10.66 -0.18
C ASP A 136 15.47 -10.22 0.70
N LEU A 137 15.27 -10.19 2.02
CA LEU A 137 16.31 -9.82 2.99
C LEU A 137 17.50 -10.79 2.99
N ASP A 138 17.29 -12.03 2.55
CA ASP A 138 18.33 -13.05 2.43
C ASP A 138 19.08 -12.97 1.09
N GLY A 139 18.71 -12.02 0.22
CA GLY A 139 19.30 -11.80 -1.08
C GLY A 139 18.77 -12.72 -2.19
N GLU A 140 17.73 -13.53 -1.90
CA GLU A 140 17.14 -14.44 -2.85
C GLU A 140 16.17 -13.70 -3.80
N PRO A 141 16.16 -14.03 -5.10
CA PRO A 141 15.29 -13.38 -6.06
C PRO A 141 13.79 -13.57 -5.74
N LEU A 142 13.03 -12.48 -5.79
CA LEU A 142 11.57 -12.47 -5.76
C LEU A 142 10.97 -12.28 -7.15
N GLY A 143 11.65 -11.54 -8.01
CA GLY A 143 11.22 -11.23 -9.36
C GLY A 143 12.08 -10.15 -9.98
N TYR A 144 11.67 -9.66 -11.13
CA TYR A 144 12.42 -8.67 -11.89
C TYR A 144 11.50 -7.54 -12.37
N VAL A 145 12.11 -6.37 -12.58
CA VAL A 145 11.48 -5.28 -13.33
C VAL A 145 12.38 -4.98 -14.52
N ALA A 146 11.79 -5.00 -15.71
CA ALA A 146 12.51 -4.81 -16.96
C ALA A 146 12.05 -3.52 -17.64
N ARG A 147 13.00 -2.73 -18.14
CA ARG A 147 12.77 -1.52 -18.93
C ARG A 147 13.04 -1.79 -20.39
N TYR A 148 12.11 -1.39 -21.23
CA TYR A 148 12.19 -1.43 -22.69
C TYR A 148 12.11 -0.02 -23.23
N GLU A 149 12.94 0.26 -24.23
CA GLU A 149 12.86 1.52 -24.97
C GLU A 149 11.94 1.33 -26.18
N THR A 150 11.05 2.28 -26.39
CA THR A 150 10.14 2.31 -27.56
C THR A 150 10.24 3.63 -28.28
N ALA A 151 9.72 3.72 -29.48
CA ALA A 151 9.67 4.98 -30.23
C ALA A 151 8.90 6.10 -29.49
N GLU A 152 7.93 5.71 -28.65
CA GLU A 152 7.07 6.63 -27.88
C GLU A 152 7.61 6.89 -26.47
N GLY A 153 8.77 6.32 -26.11
CA GLY A 153 9.39 6.47 -24.79
C GLY A 153 9.77 5.14 -24.14
N LYS A 154 9.62 5.05 -22.83
CA LYS A 154 9.98 3.84 -22.07
C LYS A 154 8.75 3.04 -21.63
N THR A 155 8.86 1.73 -21.66
CA THR A 155 7.88 0.80 -21.07
C THR A 155 8.54 -0.02 -19.96
N ILE A 156 7.87 -0.14 -18.81
CA ILE A 156 8.33 -0.91 -17.66
C ILE A 156 7.46 -2.16 -17.51
N ARG A 157 8.06 -3.33 -17.42
CA ARG A 157 7.37 -4.62 -17.25
C ARG A 157 7.94 -5.38 -16.05
N PRO A 158 7.11 -5.68 -15.05
CA PRO A 158 7.49 -6.60 -13.99
C PRO A 158 7.40 -8.05 -14.49
N TRP A 159 8.28 -8.90 -13.95
CA TRP A 159 8.36 -10.33 -14.23
C TRP A 159 8.37 -11.08 -12.92
N THR A 160 7.36 -11.90 -12.70
CA THR A 160 7.23 -12.70 -11.48
C THR A 160 7.02 -14.17 -11.79
N TYR A 161 7.46 -15.02 -10.88
CA TYR A 161 7.25 -16.46 -10.96
C TYR A 161 5.97 -16.82 -10.21
N GLY A 162 5.02 -17.49 -10.87
CA GLY A 162 3.74 -17.77 -10.24
C GLY A 162 2.79 -18.57 -11.12
N SER A 163 1.55 -18.67 -10.70
CA SER A 163 0.50 -19.39 -11.45
C SER A 163 -0.88 -18.72 -11.29
N MET A 164 -1.81 -19.07 -12.18
CA MET A 164 -3.20 -18.60 -12.15
C MET A 164 -4.07 -19.39 -11.14
N SER A 165 -3.61 -20.54 -10.69
CA SER A 165 -4.29 -21.38 -9.67
C SER A 165 -3.29 -22.36 -9.05
N ALA A 166 -3.65 -22.96 -7.90
CA ALA A 166 -2.84 -23.95 -7.21
C ALA A 166 -2.57 -25.24 -8.05
N ASN A 167 -3.43 -25.54 -9.01
CA ASN A 167 -3.32 -26.74 -9.85
C ASN A 167 -2.48 -26.53 -11.12
N ILE A 168 -1.96 -25.30 -11.32
CA ILE A 168 -1.12 -24.97 -12.49
C ILE A 168 0.31 -24.79 -12.01
N LYS A 169 1.25 -25.49 -12.68
CA LYS A 169 2.69 -25.37 -12.39
C LYS A 169 3.10 -23.90 -12.54
N PRO A 170 3.75 -23.30 -11.54
CA PRO A 170 4.25 -21.93 -11.63
C PRO A 170 5.25 -21.77 -12.77
N LYS A 171 5.23 -20.60 -13.39
CA LYS A 171 6.15 -20.19 -14.46
C LYS A 171 6.46 -18.71 -14.38
N TRP A 172 7.45 -18.27 -15.11
CA TRP A 172 7.74 -16.85 -15.29
C TRP A 172 6.73 -16.22 -16.24
N GLU A 173 6.14 -15.11 -15.83
CA GLU A 173 5.30 -14.28 -16.69
C GLU A 173 5.50 -12.78 -16.40
N SER A 174 5.21 -11.95 -17.41
CA SER A 174 5.13 -10.51 -17.24
C SER A 174 3.87 -10.14 -16.47
N LYS A 175 3.94 -10.31 -15.15
CA LYS A 175 2.88 -10.03 -14.17
C LYS A 175 3.44 -9.26 -12.98
N GLN A 176 2.60 -8.42 -12.39
CA GLN A 176 2.96 -7.66 -11.19
C GLN A 176 3.22 -8.57 -9.99
N PHE A 177 4.05 -8.08 -9.07
CA PHE A 177 4.17 -8.65 -7.73
C PHE A 177 2.80 -8.69 -7.05
N SER A 178 2.57 -9.76 -6.28
CA SER A 178 1.40 -9.84 -5.40
C SER A 178 1.48 -8.77 -4.31
N TYR A 179 0.33 -8.34 -3.83
CA TYR A 179 0.24 -7.43 -2.68
C TYR A 179 0.56 -8.17 -1.37
N PRO A 180 1.27 -7.55 -0.43
CA PRO A 180 2.02 -6.31 -0.57
C PRO A 180 3.27 -6.50 -1.43
N ARG A 181 3.63 -5.47 -2.24
CA ARG A 181 4.74 -5.56 -3.18
C ARG A 181 6.08 -5.33 -2.47
N PRO A 182 7.11 -6.14 -2.75
CA PRO A 182 8.42 -5.95 -2.14
C PRO A 182 9.06 -4.62 -2.57
N LEU A 183 9.89 -4.07 -1.72
CA LEU A 183 10.75 -2.94 -2.09
C LEU A 183 11.95 -3.45 -2.91
N TYR A 184 12.47 -2.61 -3.80
CA TYR A 184 13.75 -2.82 -4.47
C TYR A 184 14.89 -2.45 -3.53
N GLY A 185 15.91 -3.29 -3.48
CA GLY A 185 17.09 -3.07 -2.62
C GLY A 185 16.90 -3.55 -1.17
N MET A 186 15.87 -4.35 -0.87
CA MET A 186 15.65 -4.87 0.49
C MET A 186 16.83 -5.65 1.04
N GLU A 187 17.55 -6.39 0.19
CA GLU A 187 18.76 -7.12 0.56
C GLU A 187 19.88 -6.21 1.09
N ARG A 188 19.84 -4.93 0.73
CA ARG A 188 20.78 -3.92 1.22
C ARG A 188 20.56 -3.65 2.72
N LEU A 189 19.32 -3.75 3.20
CA LEU A 189 19.02 -3.53 4.63
C LEU A 189 19.75 -4.52 5.55
N ALA A 190 19.96 -5.75 5.10
CA ALA A 190 20.66 -6.78 5.87
C ALA A 190 22.18 -6.51 5.98
N GLN A 191 22.72 -5.62 5.16
CA GLN A 191 24.15 -5.27 5.12
C GLN A 191 24.49 -4.12 6.07
N PHE A 192 23.50 -3.47 6.68
CA PHE A 192 23.66 -2.31 7.53
C PHE A 192 22.99 -2.50 8.91
N PRO A 193 23.56 -1.89 9.96
CA PRO A 193 22.92 -1.82 11.27
C PRO A 193 21.49 -1.27 11.20
N PRO A 194 20.58 -1.70 12.11
CA PRO A 194 19.18 -1.26 12.07
C PRO A 194 18.96 0.24 12.23
N ASP A 195 19.87 0.95 12.87
CA ASP A 195 19.87 2.40 13.08
C ASP A 195 20.44 3.20 11.89
N THR A 196 21.02 2.51 10.89
CA THR A 196 21.51 3.17 9.67
C THR A 196 20.34 3.78 8.91
N GLN A 197 20.51 5.03 8.51
CA GLN A 197 19.54 5.77 7.71
C GLN A 197 19.29 5.10 6.36
N VAL A 198 18.03 4.95 5.99
CA VAL A 198 17.59 4.41 4.69
C VAL A 198 17.20 5.56 3.78
N ILE A 199 17.61 5.52 2.52
CA ILE A 199 17.20 6.54 1.54
C ILE A 199 16.22 5.92 0.55
N LEU A 200 15.04 6.52 0.43
CA LEU A 200 14.01 6.12 -0.53
C LEU A 200 14.02 7.04 -1.74
N HIS A 201 14.06 6.42 -2.91
CA HIS A 201 14.00 7.06 -4.23
C HIS A 201 12.70 6.69 -4.94
N GLU A 202 12.32 7.43 -5.99
CA GLU A 202 11.06 7.19 -6.71
C GLU A 202 11.15 6.03 -7.72
N GLY A 203 12.34 5.61 -8.11
CA GLY A 203 12.54 4.52 -9.07
C GLY A 203 13.87 3.79 -8.95
N GLU A 204 13.91 2.59 -9.52
CA GLU A 204 15.07 1.67 -9.42
C GLU A 204 16.35 2.29 -9.99
N LYS A 205 16.24 3.07 -11.08
CA LYS A 205 17.40 3.74 -11.69
C LYS A 205 18.01 4.77 -10.75
N ALA A 206 17.17 5.53 -10.04
CA ALA A 206 17.63 6.53 -9.08
C ALA A 206 18.26 5.86 -7.85
N ALA A 207 17.62 4.79 -7.34
CA ALA A 207 18.13 4.02 -6.20
C ALA A 207 19.49 3.38 -6.50
N ASP A 208 19.70 2.84 -7.72
CA ASP A 208 20.99 2.29 -8.13
C ASP A 208 22.04 3.39 -8.27
N ALA A 209 21.72 4.48 -8.97
CA ALA A 209 22.65 5.59 -9.13
C ALA A 209 23.07 6.19 -7.79
N ALA A 210 22.11 6.32 -6.85
CA ALA A 210 22.41 6.77 -5.50
C ALA A 210 23.29 5.77 -4.74
N GLN A 211 23.11 4.47 -4.92
CA GLN A 211 23.92 3.44 -4.26
C GLN A 211 25.40 3.53 -4.65
N ASP A 212 25.72 4.01 -5.84
CA ASP A 212 27.10 4.15 -6.30
C ASP A 212 27.88 5.24 -5.55
N PHE A 213 27.23 6.31 -5.09
CA PHE A 213 27.89 7.41 -4.36
C PHE A 213 27.42 7.60 -2.92
N LEU A 214 26.22 7.13 -2.57
CA LEU A 214 25.70 7.08 -1.20
C LEU A 214 25.80 5.65 -0.64
N TYR A 215 26.87 4.92 -0.97
CA TYR A 215 27.07 3.51 -0.62
C TYR A 215 27.07 3.25 0.89
N MET A 216 27.19 4.29 1.72
CA MET A 216 27.12 4.20 3.18
C MET A 216 25.69 4.03 3.72
N PHE A 217 24.69 4.12 2.84
CA PHE A 217 23.29 4.02 3.17
C PHE A 217 22.60 3.00 2.26
N PRO A 218 21.64 2.20 2.76
CA PRO A 218 20.81 1.41 1.89
C PRO A 218 19.86 2.32 1.09
N ASN A 219 19.95 2.27 -0.24
CA ASN A 219 19.14 3.04 -1.17
C ASN A 219 18.05 2.12 -1.76
N LEU A 220 16.80 2.44 -1.51
CA LEU A 220 15.65 1.62 -1.86
C LEU A 220 14.62 2.38 -2.71
N THR A 221 13.70 1.62 -3.32
CA THR A 221 12.50 2.17 -3.95
C THR A 221 11.37 1.13 -3.96
N TRP A 222 10.21 1.50 -4.46
CA TRP A 222 9.05 0.62 -4.62
C TRP A 222 8.67 0.42 -6.09
N PRO A 223 8.02 -0.73 -6.47
CA PRO A 223 7.70 -1.02 -7.87
C PRO A 223 6.43 -0.30 -8.33
N GLY A 224 6.49 0.30 -9.52
CA GLY A 224 5.33 0.87 -10.20
C GLY A 224 5.15 2.37 -10.04
N GLY A 225 6.16 3.09 -9.52
CA GLY A 225 6.20 4.55 -9.48
C GLY A 225 5.16 5.19 -8.54
N SER A 226 4.98 6.51 -8.67
CA SER A 226 4.21 7.37 -7.76
C SER A 226 2.76 6.91 -7.50
N ASN A 227 2.10 6.30 -8.48
CA ASN A 227 0.72 5.78 -8.32
C ASN A 227 0.62 4.46 -7.55
N SER A 228 1.74 3.84 -7.20
CA SER A 228 1.79 2.51 -6.59
C SER A 228 2.28 2.50 -5.15
N VAL A 229 2.49 3.63 -4.54
CA VAL A 229 2.96 3.81 -3.14
C VAL A 229 2.15 2.94 -2.17
N LYS A 230 0.83 2.95 -2.25
CA LYS A 230 -0.09 2.18 -1.40
C LYS A 230 -0.01 0.66 -1.56
N LEU A 231 0.71 0.17 -2.56
CA LEU A 231 0.81 -1.26 -2.86
C LEU A 231 2.12 -1.87 -2.37
N ALA A 232 3.06 -1.06 -1.90
CA ALA A 232 4.36 -1.50 -1.42
C ALA A 232 4.30 -2.02 0.03
N ASP A 233 5.22 -2.89 0.38
CA ASP A 233 5.39 -3.40 1.74
C ASP A 233 6.33 -2.50 2.54
N TRP A 234 5.76 -1.53 3.22
CA TRP A 234 6.50 -0.57 4.04
C TRP A 234 6.94 -1.15 5.39
N ARG A 235 6.40 -2.30 5.82
CA ARG A 235 6.68 -2.93 7.12
C ARG A 235 8.14 -3.30 7.30
N VAL A 236 8.86 -3.52 6.21
CA VAL A 236 10.31 -3.82 6.23
C VAL A 236 11.15 -2.63 6.72
N LEU A 237 10.57 -1.43 6.76
CA LEU A 237 11.22 -0.20 7.22
C LEU A 237 10.82 0.20 8.64
N LYS A 238 10.03 -0.62 9.33
CA LYS A 238 9.61 -0.36 10.71
C LYS A 238 10.81 -0.10 11.63
N GLY A 239 10.75 1.00 12.40
CA GLY A 239 11.79 1.40 13.33
C GLY A 239 13.09 1.91 12.67
N ARG A 240 13.06 2.18 11.36
CA ARG A 240 14.22 2.72 10.62
C ARG A 240 14.12 4.23 10.44
N ASN A 241 15.27 4.90 10.48
CA ASN A 241 15.37 6.30 10.05
C ASN A 241 15.31 6.37 8.52
N VAL A 242 14.29 7.02 7.96
CA VAL A 242 14.09 7.08 6.51
C VAL A 242 14.22 8.51 6.00
N VAL A 243 15.03 8.71 4.97
CA VAL A 243 15.11 9.93 4.17
C VAL A 243 14.32 9.71 2.89
N LEU A 244 13.38 10.61 2.62
CA LEU A 244 12.59 10.63 1.40
C LEU A 244 13.25 11.56 0.39
N TRP A 245 13.66 10.99 -0.77
CA TRP A 245 14.34 11.73 -1.84
C TRP A 245 13.45 11.78 -3.08
N PRO A 246 12.59 12.81 -3.22
CA PRO A 246 11.68 12.94 -4.36
C PRO A 246 12.41 13.26 -5.66
N ASP A 247 11.86 12.85 -6.79
CA ASP A 247 12.17 13.48 -8.06
C ASP A 247 11.75 14.95 -8.03
N ASN A 248 12.45 15.81 -8.76
CA ASN A 248 12.22 17.26 -8.73
C ASN A 248 10.99 17.67 -9.57
N ASP A 249 9.86 17.06 -9.29
CA ASP A 249 8.58 17.38 -9.90
C ASP A 249 7.40 17.21 -8.90
N PRO A 250 6.21 17.77 -9.21
CA PRO A 250 5.06 17.68 -8.30
C PRO A 250 4.57 16.26 -8.02
N ALA A 251 4.75 15.31 -8.97
CA ALA A 251 4.33 13.93 -8.81
C ALA A 251 5.24 13.20 -7.81
N GLY A 252 6.56 13.40 -7.92
CA GLY A 252 7.54 12.85 -7.00
C GLY A 252 7.38 13.40 -5.58
N GLN A 253 7.19 14.70 -5.45
CA GLN A 253 6.92 15.33 -4.15
C GLN A 253 5.66 14.75 -3.49
N LYS A 254 4.57 14.62 -4.27
CA LYS A 254 3.34 14.01 -3.77
C LYS A 254 3.54 12.55 -3.36
N ALA A 255 4.25 11.77 -4.19
CA ALA A 255 4.51 10.36 -3.89
C ALA A 255 5.29 10.21 -2.57
N MET A 256 6.31 11.05 -2.33
CA MET A 256 7.07 11.01 -1.09
C MET A 256 6.25 11.47 0.14
N MET A 257 5.32 12.41 -0.02
CA MET A 257 4.36 12.73 1.04
C MET A 257 3.47 11.53 1.38
N ASP A 258 2.95 10.84 0.36
CA ASP A 258 2.15 9.64 0.55
C ASP A 258 2.98 8.54 1.25
N VAL A 259 4.24 8.30 0.86
CA VAL A 259 5.18 7.38 1.53
C VAL A 259 5.38 7.76 3.00
N GLY A 260 5.62 9.04 3.29
CA GLY A 260 5.77 9.52 4.67
C GLY A 260 4.56 9.19 5.55
N GLY A 261 3.35 9.34 5.01
CA GLY A 261 2.12 8.94 5.69
C GLY A 261 2.05 7.45 6.03
N TYR A 262 2.52 6.58 5.11
CA TYR A 262 2.58 5.13 5.36
C TYR A 262 3.63 4.77 6.41
N LEU A 263 4.83 5.38 6.34
CA LEU A 263 5.91 5.11 7.29
C LEU A 263 5.55 5.54 8.71
N LEU A 264 4.94 6.71 8.90
CA LEU A 264 4.45 7.15 10.19
C LEU A 264 3.39 6.20 10.76
N GLY A 265 2.55 5.60 9.91
CA GLY A 265 1.63 4.55 10.31
C GLY A 265 2.34 3.27 10.79
N VAL A 266 3.42 2.86 10.14
CA VAL A 266 4.22 1.66 10.50
C VAL A 266 4.94 1.84 11.83
N ASP A 267 5.51 3.03 12.09
CA ASP A 267 6.27 3.31 13.34
C ASP A 267 5.35 3.46 14.55
N SER A 268 4.06 3.72 14.33
CA SER A 268 3.05 3.81 15.40
C SER A 268 2.61 2.45 15.91
N GLU A 269 3.06 1.38 15.29
CA GLU A 269 2.86 -0.02 15.67
C GLU A 269 4.00 -0.49 16.61
#